data_f33e1080e058dd1aeb8b6715ae2497b0
#
_entry.id   f33e1080e058dd1aeb8b6715ae2497b0
#
_cell.length_a   1.000
_cell.length_b   1.000
_cell.length_c   1.000
_cell.angle_alpha   90.00
_cell.angle_beta   90.00
_cell.angle_gamma   90.00
#
_symmetry.space_group_name_H-M   'P 1'
#
loop_
_entity.id
_entity.type
_entity.pdbx_description
1 polymer ?
#
loop_
_entity_poly.entity_id
_entity_poly.type
_entity_poly.pdbx_seq_one_letter_code
_entity_poly.pdbx_strand_id
1 'polypeptide(L)'
;VSATRRDRRLAVEPETLGEETWRADFPLTSAGEDEVARREFVRYLVVASGGFAAGSVGIALWSSLRTVNRGEPRRIVELSAVPEGTAHLFRYPTNDDPAILVHLPGGELRAFSQKCTHLGCVVYYQSDSREMKCPCHEGLFNAGDGNVISGPPQRPLGRIEVENRNGTIWALANLGERNTH
;
A
#
# COMPACT_ATOMS: atom_id res chain seq x y z
N VAL A 1 88.12 17.30 -17.36
CA VAL A 1 87.81 16.69 -16.05
C VAL A 1 86.34 16.42 -15.99
N SER A 2 85.96 15.14 -16.22
CA SER A 2 84.64 14.60 -16.22
C SER A 2 84.11 14.40 -14.80
N ALA A 3 82.92 14.86 -14.53
CA ALA A 3 82.16 14.42 -13.37
C ALA A 3 80.81 13.87 -13.84
N THR A 4 80.77 12.57 -13.86
CA THR A 4 79.58 11.77 -14.16
C THR A 4 78.57 11.93 -12.99
N ARG A 5 77.49 12.60 -13.23
CA ARG A 5 76.39 12.70 -12.29
C ARG A 5 75.57 11.40 -12.45
N ARG A 6 75.77 10.47 -11.54
CA ARG A 6 75.03 9.21 -11.45
C ARG A 6 73.59 9.53 -11.07
N ASP A 7 72.71 9.35 -12.01
CA ASP A 7 71.28 9.40 -11.86
C ASP A 7 70.81 8.35 -10.87
N ARG A 8 70.63 8.73 -9.61
CA ARG A 8 70.05 7.88 -8.58
C ARG A 8 68.51 8.01 -8.74
N ARG A 9 67.99 7.23 -9.66
CA ARG A 9 66.58 6.93 -9.65
C ARG A 9 66.26 6.31 -8.31
N LEU A 10 65.55 7.04 -7.48
CA LEU A 10 64.89 6.53 -6.30
C LEU A 10 63.88 5.49 -6.84
N ALA A 11 64.25 4.23 -6.76
CA ALA A 11 63.26 3.19 -6.85
C ALA A 11 62.34 3.35 -5.64
N VAL A 12 61.21 3.98 -5.85
CA VAL A 12 60.10 3.88 -4.92
C VAL A 12 59.66 2.44 -5.01
N GLU A 13 60.11 1.66 -4.07
CA GLU A 13 59.48 0.36 -3.84
C GLU A 13 57.99 0.62 -3.67
N PRO A 14 57.12 -0.16 -4.34
CA PRO A 14 55.70 -0.05 -4.06
C PRO A 14 55.52 -0.43 -2.59
N GLU A 15 55.31 0.60 -1.77
CA GLU A 15 54.89 0.40 -0.39
C GLU A 15 53.61 -0.44 -0.41
N THR A 16 53.76 -1.65 0.03
CA THR A 16 52.65 -2.53 0.42
C THR A 16 51.95 -1.97 1.67
N LEU A 17 51.71 -0.66 1.65
CA LEU A 17 51.00 0.07 2.69
C LEU A 17 49.50 0.01 2.37
N GLY A 18 48.88 -0.95 2.92
CA GLY A 18 47.41 -0.94 2.94
C GLY A 18 46.74 -2.26 3.29
N GLU A 19 47.35 -3.36 3.01
CA GLU A 19 46.72 -4.67 3.24
C GLU A 19 46.89 -5.20 4.67
N GLU A 20 47.95 -4.80 5.36
CA GLU A 20 48.23 -5.30 6.71
C GLU A 20 47.60 -4.46 7.83
N THR A 21 47.45 -3.17 7.64
CA THR A 21 46.93 -2.26 8.67
C THR A 21 45.46 -2.44 8.97
N TRP A 22 44.61 -2.62 7.94
CA TRP A 22 43.19 -2.88 8.17
C TRP A 22 42.90 -4.27 8.75
N ARG A 23 43.81 -5.27 8.48
CA ARG A 23 43.77 -6.62 9.10
C ARG A 23 44.13 -6.61 10.57
N ALA A 24 44.97 -5.66 11.00
CA ALA A 24 45.32 -5.49 12.41
C ALA A 24 44.19 -4.77 13.18
N ASP A 25 43.52 -3.82 12.54
CA ASP A 25 42.39 -3.08 13.11
C ASP A 25 41.09 -3.90 13.12
N PHE A 26 40.97 -4.85 12.20
CA PHE A 26 39.87 -5.82 12.15
C PHE A 26 40.46 -7.25 12.12
N PRO A 27 40.74 -7.79 13.31
CA PRO A 27 41.26 -9.16 13.39
C PRO A 27 40.16 -10.18 13.03
N LEU A 28 39.75 -10.18 11.79
CA LEU A 28 39.05 -11.31 11.20
C LEU A 28 40.11 -12.37 11.02
N THR A 29 40.30 -13.16 12.06
CA THR A 29 41.21 -14.28 12.00
C THR A 29 40.75 -15.19 10.85
N SER A 30 41.55 -15.24 9.80
CA SER A 30 41.38 -16.12 8.64
C SER A 30 41.36 -17.62 8.99
N ALA A 31 41.54 -17.96 10.27
CA ALA A 31 41.33 -19.30 10.79
C ALA A 31 39.89 -19.84 10.65
N GLY A 32 38.94 -19.01 10.23
CA GLY A 32 37.57 -19.42 9.94
C GLY A 32 37.16 -19.31 8.48
N GLU A 33 38.03 -18.79 7.59
CA GLU A 33 37.65 -18.58 6.19
C GLU A 33 37.72 -19.83 5.33
N ASP A 34 38.42 -20.86 5.79
CA ASP A 34 38.75 -21.97 4.91
C ASP A 34 37.70 -23.05 4.80
N GLU A 35 36.66 -23.05 5.56
CA GLU A 35 35.59 -24.03 5.35
C GLU A 35 34.26 -23.62 5.97
N VAL A 36 33.64 -22.60 5.46
CA VAL A 36 32.19 -22.73 5.28
C VAL A 36 32.04 -23.69 4.12
N ALA A 37 32.18 -24.98 4.43
CA ALA A 37 32.14 -26.03 3.41
C ALA A 37 30.88 -25.76 2.57
N ARG A 38 30.98 -25.88 1.23
CA ARG A 38 29.85 -25.78 0.28
C ARG A 38 28.60 -26.45 0.82
N ARG A 39 28.79 -27.52 1.59
CA ARG A 39 27.74 -28.28 2.26
C ARG A 39 27.00 -27.47 3.33
N GLU A 40 27.69 -26.66 4.12
CA GLU A 40 27.06 -25.83 5.16
C GLU A 40 26.38 -24.63 4.53
N PHE A 41 27.01 -23.99 3.56
CA PHE A 41 26.38 -22.92 2.80
C PHE A 41 25.08 -23.40 2.13
N VAL A 42 25.11 -24.56 1.46
CA VAL A 42 23.89 -25.13 0.86
C VAL A 42 22.85 -25.47 1.91
N ARG A 43 23.25 -25.97 3.08
CA ARG A 43 22.31 -26.21 4.19
C ARG A 43 21.63 -24.92 4.66
N TYR A 44 22.39 -23.85 4.90
CA TYR A 44 21.84 -22.56 5.28
C TYR A 44 20.94 -22.00 4.20
N LEU A 45 21.32 -22.13 2.94
CA LEU A 45 20.50 -21.68 1.82
C LEU A 45 19.15 -22.42 1.77
N VAL A 46 19.19 -23.74 1.93
CA VAL A 46 17.98 -24.58 1.92
C VAL A 46 17.08 -24.25 3.11
N VAL A 47 17.65 -24.09 4.31
CA VAL A 47 16.86 -23.74 5.50
C VAL A 47 16.26 -22.34 5.37
N ALA A 48 17.05 -21.35 4.90
CA ALA A 48 16.57 -19.99 4.70
C ALA A 48 15.47 -19.93 3.64
N SER A 49 15.68 -20.61 2.49
CA SER A 49 14.68 -20.66 1.42
C SER A 49 13.41 -21.41 1.85
N GLY A 50 13.57 -22.51 2.57
CA GLY A 50 12.44 -23.26 3.13
C GLY A 50 11.65 -22.44 4.15
N GLY A 51 12.34 -21.72 5.04
CA GLY A 51 11.72 -20.81 5.99
C GLY A 51 10.98 -19.67 5.32
N PHE A 52 11.58 -19.07 4.29
CA PHE A 52 10.94 -18.03 3.49
C PHE A 52 9.68 -18.53 2.76
N ALA A 53 9.78 -19.70 2.13
CA ALA A 53 8.65 -20.32 1.45
C ALA A 53 7.51 -20.66 2.43
N ALA A 54 7.82 -21.27 3.57
CA ALA A 54 6.82 -21.57 4.60
C ALA A 54 6.17 -20.31 5.17
N GLY A 55 6.95 -19.25 5.42
CA GLY A 55 6.45 -17.95 5.85
C GLY A 55 5.52 -17.32 4.81
N SER A 56 5.89 -17.36 3.54
CA SER A 56 5.07 -16.84 2.44
C SER A 56 3.74 -17.58 2.32
N VAL A 57 3.76 -18.91 2.39
CA VAL A 57 2.53 -19.74 2.40
C VAL A 57 1.70 -19.44 3.64
N GLY A 58 2.31 -19.30 4.82
CA GLY A 58 1.62 -18.94 6.05
C GLY A 58 0.91 -17.58 5.95
N ILE A 59 1.57 -16.57 5.40
CA ILE A 59 0.97 -15.25 5.18
C ILE A 59 -0.16 -15.32 4.15
N ALA A 60 0.02 -16.06 3.06
CA ALA A 60 -1.02 -16.24 2.03
C ALA A 60 -2.27 -16.94 2.59
N LEU A 61 -2.09 -18.01 3.37
CA LEU A 61 -3.17 -18.70 4.05
C LEU A 61 -3.87 -17.79 5.08
N TRP A 62 -3.08 -17.08 5.89
CA TRP A 62 -3.61 -16.10 6.84
C TRP A 62 -4.43 -15.01 6.16
N SER A 63 -3.93 -14.46 5.05
CA SER A 63 -4.64 -13.43 4.30
C SER A 63 -5.92 -13.95 3.64
N SER A 64 -5.93 -15.22 3.16
CA SER A 64 -7.12 -15.84 2.56
C SER A 64 -8.17 -16.22 3.61
N LEU A 65 -7.75 -16.58 4.82
CA LEU A 65 -8.64 -16.90 5.95
C LEU A 65 -9.16 -15.62 6.65
N ARG A 66 -8.51 -14.48 6.48
CA ARG A 66 -9.08 -13.21 6.93
C ARG A 66 -10.34 -12.93 6.13
N THR A 67 -11.46 -13.18 6.74
CA THR A 67 -12.75 -12.71 6.21
C THR A 67 -12.67 -11.20 6.06
N VAL A 68 -12.82 -10.72 4.81
CA VAL A 68 -13.01 -9.29 4.58
C VAL A 68 -14.18 -8.87 5.44
N ASN A 69 -13.96 -7.96 6.39
CA ASN A 69 -15.03 -7.45 7.24
C ASN A 69 -15.99 -6.67 6.35
N ARG A 70 -17.01 -7.35 5.83
CA ARG A 70 -18.05 -6.73 5.00
C ARG A 70 -18.99 -5.86 5.79
N GLY A 71 -18.88 -5.90 7.12
CA GLY A 71 -19.78 -5.22 8.03
C GLY A 71 -21.11 -5.94 8.23
N GLU A 72 -21.75 -5.63 9.33
CA GLU A 72 -23.12 -6.05 9.61
C GLU A 72 -24.10 -4.97 9.14
N PRO A 73 -25.35 -5.32 8.81
CA PRO A 73 -26.36 -4.35 8.45
C PRO A 73 -26.47 -3.25 9.51
N ARG A 74 -26.31 -2.00 9.11
CA ARG A 74 -26.34 -0.83 10.01
C ARG A 74 -27.24 0.25 9.45
N ARG A 75 -28.10 0.82 10.30
CA ARG A 75 -28.90 2.01 9.97
C ARG A 75 -27.95 3.19 9.73
N ILE A 76 -28.15 3.91 8.64
CA ILE A 76 -27.42 5.14 8.32
C ILE A 76 -28.23 6.36 8.75
N VAL A 77 -29.34 6.61 8.04
CA VAL A 77 -30.11 7.85 8.16
C VAL A 77 -31.51 7.66 7.55
N GLU A 78 -32.45 8.54 7.89
CA GLU A 78 -33.75 8.62 7.21
C GLU A 78 -33.60 9.25 5.82
N LEU A 79 -34.28 8.71 4.82
CA LEU A 79 -34.22 9.22 3.44
C LEU A 79 -34.58 10.69 3.35
N SER A 80 -35.57 11.14 4.14
CA SER A 80 -36.03 12.54 4.21
C SER A 80 -34.96 13.52 4.68
N ALA A 81 -33.93 13.04 5.38
CA ALA A 81 -32.79 13.84 5.84
C ALA A 81 -31.70 14.01 4.81
N VAL A 82 -31.80 13.33 3.65
CA VAL A 82 -30.80 13.39 2.56
C VAL A 82 -31.53 13.80 1.26
N PRO A 83 -31.70 15.07 1.00
CA PRO A 83 -32.29 15.54 -0.25
C PRO A 83 -31.56 15.08 -1.48
N GLU A 84 -32.25 14.98 -2.63
CA GLU A 84 -31.57 14.67 -3.90
C GLU A 84 -30.49 15.70 -4.22
N GLY A 85 -29.38 15.21 -4.80
CA GLY A 85 -28.20 16.04 -5.10
C GLY A 85 -27.32 16.33 -3.88
N THR A 86 -27.58 15.71 -2.73
CA THR A 86 -26.77 15.89 -1.51
C THR A 86 -26.08 14.60 -1.08
N ALA A 87 -25.17 14.73 -0.12
CA ALA A 87 -24.46 13.58 0.46
C ALA A 87 -24.55 13.59 1.98
N HIS A 88 -24.54 12.40 2.57
CA HIS A 88 -24.53 12.18 4.01
C HIS A 88 -23.31 11.35 4.41
N LEU A 89 -22.56 11.82 5.42
CA LEU A 89 -21.36 11.14 5.92
C LEU A 89 -21.73 10.19 7.05
N PHE A 90 -21.15 8.99 7.02
CA PHE A 90 -21.36 7.98 8.04
C PHE A 90 -20.09 7.13 8.27
N ARG A 91 -20.18 6.09 9.10
CA ARG A 91 -19.06 5.19 9.39
C ARG A 91 -19.48 3.76 9.09
N TYR A 92 -18.72 3.06 8.25
CA TYR A 92 -18.99 1.67 7.87
C TYR A 92 -17.81 1.03 7.15
N PRO A 93 -17.44 -0.24 7.42
CA PRO A 93 -18.11 -1.20 8.32
C PRO A 93 -17.80 -0.98 9.80
N THR A 94 -16.72 -0.30 10.14
CA THR A 94 -16.32 0.02 11.52
C THR A 94 -16.52 1.51 11.83
N ASN A 95 -16.28 1.90 13.07
CA ASN A 95 -16.34 3.32 13.45
C ASN A 95 -15.13 4.13 12.94
N ASP A 96 -14.07 3.46 12.49
CA ASP A 96 -12.86 4.09 11.96
C ASP A 96 -12.87 4.19 10.42
N ASP A 97 -13.91 3.64 9.78
CA ASP A 97 -14.04 3.63 8.33
C ASP A 97 -15.01 4.73 7.86
N PRO A 98 -14.48 5.87 7.37
CA PRO A 98 -15.32 6.93 6.82
C PRO A 98 -16.00 6.45 5.54
N ALA A 99 -17.28 6.75 5.43
CA ALA A 99 -18.14 6.41 4.31
C ALA A 99 -19.03 7.60 3.93
N ILE A 100 -19.46 7.62 2.68
CA ILE A 100 -20.31 8.66 2.13
C ILE A 100 -21.48 8.02 1.39
N LEU A 101 -22.69 8.47 1.71
CA LEU A 101 -23.91 8.16 0.99
C LEU A 101 -24.24 9.35 0.09
N VAL A 102 -24.47 9.12 -1.17
CA VAL A 102 -24.89 10.14 -2.14
C VAL A 102 -26.30 9.84 -2.62
N HIS A 103 -27.17 10.81 -2.54
CA HIS A 103 -28.51 10.76 -3.13
C HIS A 103 -28.46 11.49 -4.47
N LEU A 104 -28.33 10.73 -5.54
CA LEU A 104 -28.23 11.28 -6.89
C LEU A 104 -29.58 11.85 -7.36
N PRO A 105 -29.58 12.84 -8.25
CA PRO A 105 -30.78 13.28 -8.95
C PRO A 105 -31.45 12.12 -9.68
N GLY A 106 -32.75 11.93 -9.46
CA GLY A 106 -33.52 10.78 -9.94
C GLY A 106 -33.75 9.70 -8.89
N GLY A 107 -33.42 9.97 -7.62
CA GLY A 107 -33.77 9.14 -6.46
C GLY A 107 -32.81 7.97 -6.23
N GLU A 108 -31.72 7.89 -6.98
CA GLU A 108 -30.76 6.79 -6.84
C GLU A 108 -29.81 7.01 -5.65
N LEU A 109 -29.69 5.99 -4.80
CA LEU A 109 -28.81 6.01 -3.63
C LEU A 109 -27.52 5.24 -3.94
N ARG A 110 -26.38 5.87 -3.72
CA ARG A 110 -25.05 5.26 -3.84
C ARG A 110 -24.24 5.51 -2.58
N ALA A 111 -23.49 4.51 -2.15
CA ALA A 111 -22.60 4.67 -1.01
C ALA A 111 -21.22 4.10 -1.29
N PHE A 112 -20.20 4.80 -0.81
CA PHE A 112 -18.81 4.46 -1.05
C PHE A 112 -17.98 4.64 0.22
N SER A 113 -16.86 3.92 0.28
CA SER A 113 -15.78 4.29 1.19
C SER A 113 -15.32 5.71 0.84
N GLN A 114 -15.16 6.55 1.85
CA GLN A 114 -14.68 7.92 1.67
C GLN A 114 -13.16 7.99 1.56
N LYS A 115 -12.46 6.85 1.59
CA LYS A 115 -11.01 6.77 1.45
C LYS A 115 -10.61 6.71 -0.02
N CYS A 116 -9.87 7.74 -0.46
CA CYS A 116 -9.29 7.78 -1.80
C CYS A 116 -8.33 6.60 -2.03
N THR A 117 -8.48 5.92 -3.16
CA THR A 117 -7.69 4.71 -3.49
C THR A 117 -6.25 5.00 -3.89
N HIS A 118 -5.84 6.28 -3.96
CA HIS A 118 -4.45 6.68 -4.13
C HIS A 118 -3.67 6.58 -2.80
N LEU A 119 -3.96 7.46 -1.83
CA LEU A 119 -3.24 7.54 -0.55
C LEU A 119 -4.19 7.72 0.67
N GLY A 120 -5.45 7.33 0.56
CA GLY A 120 -6.37 7.30 1.67
C GLY A 120 -6.97 8.64 2.10
N CYS A 121 -6.74 9.74 1.37
CA CYS A 121 -7.36 11.03 1.65
C CYS A 121 -8.89 10.93 1.57
N VAL A 122 -9.57 11.76 2.34
CA VAL A 122 -11.04 11.81 2.36
C VAL A 122 -11.56 12.46 1.08
N VAL A 123 -12.46 11.77 0.38
CA VAL A 123 -13.16 12.30 -0.80
C VAL A 123 -14.46 12.98 -0.40
N TYR A 124 -14.92 13.94 -1.18
CA TYR A 124 -16.19 14.65 -0.98
C TYR A 124 -16.99 14.72 -2.26
N TYR A 125 -18.31 14.80 -2.12
CA TYR A 125 -19.25 14.89 -3.24
C TYR A 125 -19.37 16.33 -3.73
N GLN A 126 -19.35 16.50 -5.04
CA GLN A 126 -19.62 17.76 -5.73
C GLN A 126 -20.96 17.61 -6.48
N SER A 127 -21.99 18.33 -5.99
CA SER A 127 -23.34 18.26 -6.54
C SER A 127 -23.43 18.72 -7.99
N ASP A 128 -22.67 19.76 -8.35
CA ASP A 128 -22.73 20.41 -9.65
C ASP A 128 -22.22 19.50 -10.78
N SER A 129 -21.13 18.79 -10.53
CA SER A 129 -20.53 17.86 -11.50
C SER A 129 -20.98 16.40 -11.32
N ARG A 130 -21.62 16.05 -10.21
CA ARG A 130 -21.95 14.68 -9.79
C ARG A 130 -20.73 13.78 -9.66
N GLU A 131 -19.67 14.33 -9.12
CA GLU A 131 -18.38 13.68 -8.95
C GLU A 131 -17.98 13.61 -7.48
N MET A 132 -17.11 12.65 -7.20
CA MET A 132 -16.42 12.52 -5.93
C MET A 132 -15.01 13.04 -6.10
N LYS A 133 -14.63 14.12 -5.40
CA LYS A 133 -13.32 14.75 -5.52
C LYS A 133 -12.42 14.45 -4.33
N CYS A 134 -11.18 14.07 -4.61
CA CYS A 134 -10.10 13.97 -3.63
C CYS A 134 -9.27 15.25 -3.66
N PRO A 135 -9.18 16.03 -2.55
CA PRO A 135 -8.51 17.32 -2.56
C PRO A 135 -6.97 17.21 -2.55
N CYS A 136 -6.41 16.05 -2.17
CA CYS A 136 -4.96 15.92 -2.01
C CYS A 136 -4.20 15.96 -3.34
N HIS A 137 -4.70 15.24 -4.35
CA HIS A 137 -4.04 15.13 -5.66
C HIS A 137 -5.05 15.19 -6.82
N GLU A 138 -6.13 15.92 -6.63
CA GLU A 138 -7.15 16.18 -7.67
C GLU A 138 -7.74 14.90 -8.32
N GLY A 139 -7.77 13.79 -7.56
CA GLY A 139 -8.43 12.57 -8.03
C GLY A 139 -9.94 12.77 -8.15
N LEU A 140 -10.52 12.39 -9.30
CA LEU A 140 -11.96 12.47 -9.56
C LEU A 140 -12.55 11.10 -9.78
N PHE A 141 -13.72 10.84 -9.19
CA PHE A 141 -14.46 9.60 -9.31
C PHE A 141 -15.92 9.90 -9.66
N ASN A 142 -16.54 9.05 -10.41
CA ASN A 142 -17.95 9.13 -10.75
C ASN A 142 -18.81 8.77 -9.52
N ALA A 143 -19.77 9.61 -9.18
CA ALA A 143 -20.62 9.38 -8.01
C ALA A 143 -21.70 8.30 -8.21
N GLY A 144 -21.95 7.85 -9.45
CA GLY A 144 -22.91 6.79 -9.75
C GLY A 144 -22.33 5.39 -9.55
N ASP A 145 -21.07 5.19 -9.91
CA ASP A 145 -20.43 3.86 -9.92
C ASP A 145 -19.11 3.77 -9.12
N GLY A 146 -18.54 4.92 -8.75
CA GLY A 146 -17.26 5.00 -8.02
C GLY A 146 -16.03 4.87 -8.90
N ASN A 147 -16.17 4.74 -10.22
CA ASN A 147 -15.04 4.60 -11.13
C ASN A 147 -14.18 5.87 -11.20
N VAL A 148 -12.89 5.69 -11.48
CA VAL A 148 -11.95 6.80 -11.65
C VAL A 148 -12.26 7.53 -12.95
N ILE A 149 -12.43 8.86 -12.87
CA ILE A 149 -12.56 9.73 -14.05
C ILE A 149 -11.19 10.27 -14.42
N SER A 150 -10.44 10.78 -13.42
CA SER A 150 -9.11 11.35 -13.66
C SER A 150 -8.27 11.43 -12.39
N GLY A 151 -6.97 11.70 -12.57
CA GLY A 151 -6.01 11.85 -11.49
C GLY A 151 -5.21 10.57 -11.21
N PRO A 152 -4.44 10.55 -10.11
CA PRO A 152 -3.53 9.45 -9.81
C PRO A 152 -4.18 8.17 -9.26
N PRO A 153 -5.44 8.11 -8.79
CA PRO A 153 -6.07 6.86 -8.37
C PRO A 153 -6.13 5.85 -9.52
N GLN A 154 -5.81 4.58 -9.24
CA GLN A 154 -5.81 3.49 -10.23
C GLN A 154 -6.99 2.52 -10.07
N ARG A 155 -7.78 2.68 -9.01
CA ARG A 155 -8.87 1.77 -8.65
C ARG A 155 -10.11 2.57 -8.25
N PRO A 156 -11.32 2.04 -8.50
CA PRO A 156 -12.56 2.69 -8.08
C PRO A 156 -12.64 2.81 -6.55
N LEU A 157 -13.52 3.69 -6.07
CA LEU A 157 -13.87 3.76 -4.66
C LEU A 157 -14.54 2.45 -4.20
N GLY A 158 -14.23 2.02 -2.99
CA GLY A 158 -14.88 0.87 -2.37
C GLY A 158 -16.39 1.10 -2.24
N ARG A 159 -17.19 0.26 -2.88
CA ARG A 159 -18.65 0.36 -2.89
C ARG A 159 -19.24 -0.25 -1.64
N ILE A 160 -20.25 0.43 -1.07
CA ILE A 160 -21.07 -0.05 0.05
C ILE A 160 -22.49 -0.29 -0.48
N GLU A 161 -22.99 -1.50 -0.26
CA GLU A 161 -24.34 -1.85 -0.59
C GLU A 161 -25.31 -1.18 0.38
N VAL A 162 -26.30 -0.47 -0.17
CA VAL A 162 -27.32 0.24 0.63
C VAL A 162 -28.72 -0.13 0.16
N GLU A 163 -29.65 -0.10 1.11
CA GLU A 163 -31.05 -0.38 0.87
C GLU A 163 -31.94 0.63 1.60
N ASN A 164 -33.01 1.04 0.96
CA ASN A 164 -34.07 1.81 1.61
C ASN A 164 -35.12 0.87 2.16
N ARG A 165 -35.24 0.81 3.49
CA ARG A 165 -36.25 0.05 4.21
C ARG A 165 -37.23 0.99 4.88
N ASN A 166 -38.40 1.11 4.29
CA ASN A 166 -39.48 1.96 4.83
C ASN A 166 -39.07 3.41 5.15
N GLY A 167 -38.29 4.03 4.24
CA GLY A 167 -37.83 5.42 4.42
C GLY A 167 -36.55 5.54 5.22
N THR A 168 -36.00 4.47 5.74
CA THR A 168 -34.70 4.44 6.43
C THR A 168 -33.64 3.78 5.55
N ILE A 169 -32.49 4.41 5.38
CA ILE A 169 -31.36 3.89 4.60
C ILE A 169 -30.47 3.04 5.49
N TRP A 170 -30.17 1.83 5.04
CA TRP A 170 -29.31 0.85 5.71
C TRP A 170 -28.10 0.54 4.87
N ALA A 171 -26.92 0.47 5.48
CA ALA A 171 -25.75 -0.17 4.89
C ALA A 171 -25.82 -1.67 5.15
N LEU A 172 -25.61 -2.48 4.11
CA LEU A 172 -25.71 -3.95 4.18
C LEU A 172 -24.35 -4.63 4.18
N ALA A 173 -23.48 -4.21 3.26
CA ALA A 173 -22.18 -4.82 3.10
C ALA A 173 -21.18 -3.86 2.43
N ASN A 174 -19.91 -3.95 2.82
CA ASN A 174 -18.82 -3.35 2.08
C ASN A 174 -18.37 -4.33 0.97
N LEU A 175 -18.59 -3.97 -0.27
CA LEU A 175 -18.26 -4.80 -1.45
C LEU A 175 -16.80 -4.63 -1.90
N GLY A 176 -16.07 -3.68 -1.30
CA GLY A 176 -14.71 -3.36 -1.68
C GLY A 176 -14.60 -2.62 -3.01
N GLU A 177 -13.40 -2.60 -3.57
CA GLU A 177 -13.04 -1.88 -4.80
C GLU A 177 -13.24 -2.79 -6.04
N ARG A 178 -14.45 -3.24 -6.30
CA ARG A 178 -14.73 -4.06 -7.50
C ARG A 178 -15.07 -3.16 -8.68
N ASN A 179 -14.38 -3.35 -9.80
CA ASN A 179 -14.83 -2.81 -11.08
C ASN A 179 -16.15 -3.49 -11.43
N THR A 180 -17.23 -2.75 -11.45
CA THR A 180 -18.47 -3.17 -12.08
C THR A 180 -18.32 -2.90 -13.58
N HIS A 181 -17.98 -3.96 -14.33
CA HIS A 181 -18.10 -3.95 -15.79
C HIS A 181 -19.57 -4.06 -16.19
#